data_3964c3c5b1fa122e695a6a128dce3acc
#
_entry.id   3964c3c5b1fa122e695a6a128dce3acc
#
_cell.length_a   1.000
_cell.length_b   1.000
_cell.length_c   1.000
_cell.angle_alpha   90.00
_cell.angle_beta   90.00
_cell.angle_gamma   90.00
#
_symmetry.space_group_name_H-M   'P 1'
#
loop_
_entity.id
_entity.type
_entity.pdbx_description
1 polymer ?
#
loop_
_entity_poly.entity_id
_entity_poly.type
_entity_poly.pdbx_seq_one_letter_code
_entity_poly.pdbx_strand_id
1 'polypeptide(L)'
;MGFAGDGGTADIGLQALSGAIDRNDDVLYICYDNEAYMNTGIQKSSLTPFGARTTTTPAGANAHGCLTQKKSLFDIVAAHRIPYAATASVGYLNDFIKKVERARDIKGTRFIHVMAPCPVGWGFPSADMVDVAREIVDAGLWYLAEYEGPALTGTPGGAFRLNRDPKSFKPIEPYLRRQGRFSADDAADLALIERARDERWSYMRETWG
;
A
#
# COMPACT_ATOMS: atom_id res chain seq x y z
N MET A 1 9.06 -1.65 18.57
CA MET A 1 8.10 -1.69 17.47
C MET A 1 7.56 -0.28 17.26
N GLY A 2 7.46 0.20 16.03
CA GLY A 2 6.92 1.51 15.68
C GLY A 2 5.67 1.35 14.81
N PHE A 3 4.68 2.26 15.00
CA PHE A 3 3.47 2.34 14.19
C PHE A 3 3.27 3.78 13.73
N ALA A 4 2.98 3.98 12.44
CA ALA A 4 2.57 5.28 11.91
C ALA A 4 1.64 5.13 10.71
N GLY A 5 0.84 6.16 10.43
CA GLY A 5 0.00 6.24 9.23
C GLY A 5 0.82 6.51 7.98
N ASP A 6 0.13 6.43 6.85
CA ASP A 6 0.69 6.63 5.51
C ASP A 6 1.38 7.99 5.33
N GLY A 7 0.71 9.10 5.67
CA GLY A 7 1.32 10.43 5.58
C GLY A 7 2.49 10.62 6.53
N GLY A 8 2.38 10.09 7.77
CA GLY A 8 3.46 10.12 8.75
C GLY A 8 4.68 9.31 8.32
N THR A 9 4.51 8.29 7.49
CA THR A 9 5.59 7.42 7.00
C THR A 9 6.13 7.86 5.66
N ALA A 10 5.26 8.03 4.67
CA ALA A 10 5.65 8.22 3.26
C ALA A 10 5.97 9.68 2.90
N ASP A 11 5.56 10.62 3.74
CA ASP A 11 5.81 12.05 3.55
C ASP A 11 6.79 12.58 4.61
N ILE A 12 6.29 13.02 5.75
CA ILE A 12 7.12 13.71 6.75
C ILE A 12 8.17 12.80 7.41
N GLY A 13 7.89 11.50 7.56
CA GLY A 13 8.79 10.55 8.22
C GLY A 13 9.71 9.77 7.29
N LEU A 14 9.62 9.95 5.96
CA LEU A 14 10.37 9.12 5.01
C LEU A 14 11.89 9.24 5.19
N GLN A 15 12.40 10.45 5.47
CA GLN A 15 13.81 10.68 5.74
C GLN A 15 14.28 9.91 6.99
N ALA A 16 13.49 9.97 8.07
CA ALA A 16 13.82 9.28 9.32
C ALA A 16 13.78 7.75 9.16
N LEU A 17 12.79 7.23 8.41
CA LEU A 17 12.70 5.81 8.07
C LEU A 17 13.91 5.36 7.25
N SER A 18 14.27 6.12 6.20
CA SER A 18 15.45 5.87 5.38
C SER A 18 16.73 5.81 6.23
N GLY A 19 16.92 6.76 7.14
CA GLY A 19 18.08 6.77 8.04
C GLY A 19 18.09 5.61 9.04
N ALA A 20 16.95 5.17 9.53
CA ALA A 20 16.85 4.01 10.41
C ALA A 20 17.20 2.71 9.68
N ILE A 21 16.75 2.58 8.42
CA ILE A 21 17.08 1.43 7.56
C ILE A 21 18.58 1.41 7.24
N ASP A 22 19.16 2.56 6.90
CA ASP A 22 20.60 2.69 6.59
C ASP A 22 21.47 2.25 7.77
N ARG A 23 21.12 2.62 9.00
CA ARG A 23 21.80 2.17 10.22
C ARG A 23 21.46 0.74 10.61
N ASN A 24 20.48 0.13 9.95
CA ASN A 24 19.95 -1.19 10.29
C ASN A 24 19.49 -1.29 11.77
N ASP A 25 18.80 -0.27 12.26
CA ASP A 25 18.28 -0.23 13.62
C ASP A 25 17.35 -1.44 13.89
N ASP A 26 17.49 -2.12 15.03
CA ASP A 26 16.68 -3.30 15.35
C ASP A 26 15.24 -2.92 15.72
N VAL A 27 14.46 -2.53 14.70
CA VAL A 27 13.07 -2.08 14.85
C VAL A 27 12.15 -2.76 13.83
N LEU A 28 10.99 -3.21 14.28
CA LEU A 28 9.85 -3.53 13.40
C LEU A 28 8.99 -2.28 13.27
N TYR A 29 8.90 -1.73 12.05
CA TYR A 29 8.08 -0.58 11.73
C TYR A 29 6.86 -1.00 10.90
N ILE A 30 5.67 -0.62 11.35
CA ILE A 30 4.39 -0.93 10.67
C ILE A 30 3.76 0.39 10.22
N CYS A 31 3.63 0.55 8.90
CA CYS A 31 2.85 1.61 8.28
C CYS A 31 1.43 1.11 8.05
N TYR A 32 0.45 1.66 8.78
CA TYR A 32 -0.96 1.44 8.46
C TYR A 32 -1.41 2.49 7.45
N ASP A 33 -1.73 2.02 6.25
CA ASP A 33 -2.06 2.87 5.10
C ASP A 33 -3.57 2.95 4.93
N ASN A 34 -4.13 4.10 5.24
CA ASN A 34 -5.52 4.45 4.99
C ASN A 34 -5.67 5.50 3.88
N GLU A 35 -4.57 5.77 3.16
CA GLU A 35 -4.49 6.55 1.93
C GLU A 35 -4.83 8.05 2.08
N ALA A 36 -4.70 8.61 3.29
CA ALA A 36 -4.80 10.06 3.54
C ALA A 36 -4.33 10.42 4.95
N TYR A 37 -4.08 11.72 5.21
CA TYR A 37 -4.02 12.27 6.57
C TYR A 37 -5.44 12.30 7.17
N MET A 38 -5.90 11.20 7.76
CA MET A 38 -7.30 11.03 8.17
C MET A 38 -7.73 11.92 9.31
N ASN A 39 -6.97 11.91 10.43
CA ASN A 39 -7.37 12.60 11.67
C ASN A 39 -7.38 14.13 11.55
N THR A 40 -6.58 14.70 10.68
CA THR A 40 -6.49 16.15 10.47
C THR A 40 -7.54 16.70 9.52
N GLY A 41 -8.37 15.85 8.93
CA GLY A 41 -9.46 16.23 8.04
C GLY A 41 -9.36 15.68 6.62
N ILE A 42 -8.76 14.50 6.45
CA ILE A 42 -8.74 13.74 5.18
C ILE A 42 -7.99 14.51 4.08
N GLN A 43 -6.80 15.04 4.37
CA GLN A 43 -5.93 15.64 3.36
C GLN A 43 -5.17 14.57 2.57
N LYS A 44 -4.78 14.92 1.35
CA LYS A 44 -3.94 14.07 0.50
C LYS A 44 -2.62 13.73 1.18
N SER A 45 -2.25 12.44 1.22
CA SER A 45 -0.87 11.97 1.41
C SER A 45 -0.26 11.55 0.06
N SER A 46 1.03 11.24 0.01
CA SER A 46 1.64 10.65 -1.18
C SER A 46 1.22 9.18 -1.42
N LEU A 47 0.49 8.59 -0.49
CA LEU A 47 -0.14 7.27 -0.65
C LEU A 47 -1.62 7.35 -1.04
N THR A 48 -2.18 8.54 -1.24
CA THR A 48 -3.53 8.74 -1.81
C THR A 48 -3.52 8.29 -3.26
N PRO A 49 -4.41 7.36 -3.68
CA PRO A 49 -4.43 6.85 -5.03
C PRO A 49 -4.98 7.87 -6.03
N PHE A 50 -4.64 7.68 -7.32
CA PHE A 50 -5.19 8.46 -8.41
C PHE A 50 -6.73 8.43 -8.39
N GLY A 51 -7.36 9.56 -8.68
CA GLY A 51 -8.82 9.73 -8.71
C GLY A 51 -9.49 9.88 -7.34
N ALA A 52 -8.80 9.62 -6.23
CA ALA A 52 -9.41 9.72 -4.91
C ALA A 52 -9.62 11.18 -4.47
N ARG A 53 -10.84 11.49 -4.03
CA ARG A 53 -11.18 12.76 -3.41
C ARG A 53 -10.65 12.82 -1.99
N THR A 54 -10.04 13.96 -1.67
CA THR A 54 -9.69 14.37 -0.29
C THR A 54 -10.04 15.84 -0.10
N THR A 55 -9.89 16.40 1.08
CA THR A 55 -10.13 17.83 1.33
C THR A 55 -9.16 18.74 0.58
N THR A 56 -7.99 18.23 0.17
CA THR A 56 -6.99 18.97 -0.62
C THR A 56 -6.91 18.50 -2.09
N THR A 57 -7.70 17.49 -2.48
CA THR A 57 -7.88 17.03 -3.87
C THR A 57 -9.37 16.87 -4.14
N PRO A 58 -10.11 17.97 -4.37
CA PRO A 58 -11.55 17.90 -4.60
C PRO A 58 -11.85 17.16 -5.92
N ALA A 59 -13.01 16.50 -5.97
CA ALA A 59 -13.56 15.90 -7.17
C ALA A 59 -14.95 16.45 -7.45
N GLY A 60 -15.31 16.58 -8.73
CA GLY A 60 -16.58 17.15 -9.21
C GLY A 60 -16.49 17.51 -10.67
N ALA A 61 -17.44 18.27 -11.20
CA ALA A 61 -17.58 18.59 -12.63
C ALA A 61 -16.29 19.16 -13.28
N ASN A 62 -15.44 19.83 -12.51
CA ASN A 62 -14.20 20.45 -13.00
C ASN A 62 -12.94 20.01 -12.21
N ALA A 63 -13.00 18.88 -11.49
CA ALA A 63 -11.90 18.42 -10.66
C ALA A 63 -11.92 16.88 -10.53
N HIS A 64 -10.80 16.22 -10.78
CA HIS A 64 -10.68 14.77 -10.90
C HIS A 64 -10.08 14.08 -9.65
N GLY A 65 -10.10 14.72 -8.49
CA GLY A 65 -9.48 14.15 -7.28
C GLY A 65 -7.96 14.21 -7.31
N CYS A 66 -7.30 13.19 -6.78
CA CYS A 66 -5.84 13.09 -6.79
C CYS A 66 -5.32 12.77 -8.20
N LEU A 67 -4.43 13.64 -8.73
CA LEU A 67 -3.87 13.49 -10.09
C LEU A 67 -2.52 12.77 -10.12
N THR A 68 -2.01 12.34 -8.97
CA THR A 68 -0.73 11.64 -8.88
C THR A 68 -0.92 10.17 -8.55
N GLN A 69 -0.03 9.33 -9.07
CA GLN A 69 0.01 7.92 -8.70
C GLN A 69 0.52 7.76 -7.25
N LYS A 70 0.03 6.72 -6.60
CA LYS A 70 0.44 6.34 -5.24
C LYS A 70 1.94 6.03 -5.22
N LYS A 71 2.67 6.61 -4.27
CA LYS A 71 4.10 6.32 -4.05
C LYS A 71 4.28 4.84 -3.68
N SER A 72 5.25 4.16 -4.28
CA SER A 72 5.59 2.79 -3.91
C SER A 72 6.53 2.75 -2.71
N LEU A 73 5.97 2.78 -1.51
CA LEU A 73 6.76 2.76 -0.28
C LEU A 73 7.50 1.44 -0.10
N PHE A 74 6.92 0.32 -0.52
CA PHE A 74 7.57 -0.99 -0.50
C PHE A 74 8.86 -1.01 -1.34
N ASP A 75 8.84 -0.47 -2.57
CA ASP A 75 10.03 -0.43 -3.43
C ASP A 75 11.10 0.47 -2.83
N ILE A 76 10.71 1.61 -2.23
CA ILE A 76 11.65 2.54 -1.59
C ILE A 76 12.41 1.82 -0.47
N VAL A 77 11.72 1.10 0.41
CA VAL A 77 12.39 0.38 1.51
C VAL A 77 13.17 -0.85 1.02
N ALA A 78 12.68 -1.56 0.01
CA ALA A 78 13.40 -2.69 -0.60
C ALA A 78 14.69 -2.25 -1.30
N ALA A 79 14.70 -1.06 -1.94
CA ALA A 79 15.89 -0.48 -2.56
C ALA A 79 17.05 -0.23 -1.56
N HIS A 80 16.74 -0.03 -0.28
CA HIS A 80 17.72 0.01 0.80
C HIS A 80 18.34 -1.37 1.14
N ARG A 81 17.88 -2.46 0.51
CA ARG A 81 18.26 -3.83 0.86
C ARG A 81 17.95 -4.17 2.32
N ILE A 82 16.85 -3.63 2.84
CA ILE A 82 16.35 -3.86 4.20
C ILE A 82 16.29 -5.37 4.51
N PRO A 83 16.61 -5.84 5.73
CA PRO A 83 16.53 -7.25 6.07
C PRO A 83 15.17 -7.87 5.73
N TYR A 84 14.06 -7.18 6.02
CA TYR A 84 12.72 -7.65 5.69
C TYR A 84 11.76 -6.52 5.39
N ALA A 85 11.02 -6.64 4.30
CA ALA A 85 9.87 -5.79 4.00
C ALA A 85 8.68 -6.64 3.55
N ALA A 86 7.47 -6.21 3.89
CA ALA A 86 6.25 -6.87 3.44
C ALA A 86 5.12 -5.88 3.17
N THR A 87 4.20 -6.26 2.28
CA THR A 87 2.88 -5.65 2.18
C THR A 87 1.84 -6.60 2.76
N ALA A 88 0.82 -6.07 3.42
CA ALA A 88 -0.25 -6.83 4.06
C ALA A 88 -1.60 -6.11 3.92
N SER A 89 -2.69 -6.76 4.26
CA SER A 89 -4.02 -6.15 4.32
C SER A 89 -4.79 -6.68 5.52
N VAL A 90 -5.55 -5.82 6.19
CA VAL A 90 -6.45 -6.24 7.27
C VAL A 90 -7.55 -7.20 6.79
N GLY A 91 -7.81 -7.26 5.47
CA GLY A 91 -8.70 -8.24 4.86
C GLY A 91 -8.11 -9.67 4.80
N TYR A 92 -6.80 -9.83 5.01
CA TYR A 92 -6.07 -11.11 4.94
C TYR A 92 -5.27 -11.34 6.24
N LEU A 93 -5.97 -11.44 7.37
CA LEU A 93 -5.36 -11.49 8.71
C LEU A 93 -4.34 -12.62 8.89
N ASN A 94 -4.61 -13.81 8.35
CA ASN A 94 -3.67 -14.94 8.47
C ASN A 94 -2.34 -14.67 7.74
N ASP A 95 -2.37 -13.98 6.59
CA ASP A 95 -1.16 -13.54 5.89
C ASP A 95 -0.43 -12.47 6.70
N PHE A 96 -1.16 -11.48 7.21
CA PHE A 96 -0.58 -10.42 8.04
C PHE A 96 0.07 -10.96 9.32
N ILE A 97 -0.60 -11.86 10.05
CA ILE A 97 -0.05 -12.48 11.27
C ILE A 97 1.25 -13.21 10.97
N LYS A 98 1.31 -14.05 9.92
CA LYS A 98 2.53 -14.77 9.52
C LYS A 98 3.68 -13.82 9.20
N LYS A 99 3.41 -12.69 8.54
CA LYS A 99 4.42 -11.66 8.25
C LYS A 99 4.95 -10.97 9.51
N VAL A 100 4.08 -10.69 10.48
CA VAL A 100 4.49 -10.15 11.79
C VAL A 100 5.34 -11.16 12.56
N GLU A 101 4.93 -12.44 12.59
CA GLU A 101 5.70 -13.51 13.20
C GLU A 101 7.08 -13.66 12.55
N ARG A 102 7.13 -13.66 11.20
CA ARG A 102 8.40 -13.69 10.46
C ARG A 102 9.28 -12.49 10.80
N ALA A 103 8.71 -11.28 10.78
CA ALA A 103 9.43 -10.04 11.09
C ALA A 103 9.95 -10.01 12.53
N ARG A 104 9.24 -10.60 13.51
CA ARG A 104 9.66 -10.68 14.91
C ARG A 104 11.00 -11.41 15.06
N ASP A 105 11.21 -12.46 14.27
CA ASP A 105 12.36 -13.36 14.42
C ASP A 105 13.61 -12.89 13.63
N ILE A 106 13.45 -11.85 12.79
CA ILE A 106 14.53 -11.23 12.02
C ILE A 106 15.15 -10.07 12.81
N LYS A 107 16.49 -9.93 12.76
CA LYS A 107 17.24 -8.82 13.34
C LYS A 107 17.50 -7.71 12.33
N GLY A 108 17.64 -6.49 12.83
CA GLY A 108 17.80 -5.27 12.04
C GLY A 108 16.47 -4.59 11.77
N THR A 109 16.39 -3.73 10.77
CA THR A 109 15.16 -3.02 10.44
C THR A 109 14.21 -3.89 9.62
N ARG A 110 12.97 -3.99 10.07
CA ARG A 110 11.88 -4.69 9.37
C ARG A 110 10.73 -3.72 9.15
N PHE A 111 10.10 -3.83 7.99
CA PHE A 111 9.02 -2.94 7.58
C PHE A 111 7.81 -3.72 7.09
N ILE A 112 6.60 -3.37 7.56
CA ILE A 112 5.35 -3.92 7.05
C ILE A 112 4.42 -2.78 6.65
N HIS A 113 4.01 -2.76 5.39
CA HIS A 113 3.04 -1.82 4.84
C HIS A 113 1.67 -2.48 4.79
N VAL A 114 0.75 -2.03 5.63
CA VAL A 114 -0.56 -2.65 5.83
C VAL A 114 -1.66 -1.78 5.24
N MET A 115 -2.40 -2.30 4.27
CA MET A 115 -3.63 -1.70 3.80
C MET A 115 -4.70 -1.78 4.89
N ALA A 116 -5.16 -0.62 5.35
CA ALA A 116 -6.13 -0.45 6.43
C ALA A 116 -7.21 0.57 6.03
N PRO A 117 -8.25 0.17 5.26
CA PRO A 117 -9.30 1.08 4.81
C PRO A 117 -9.95 1.85 5.95
N CYS A 118 -10.19 3.15 5.76
CA CYS A 118 -10.87 4.00 6.73
C CYS A 118 -12.33 4.23 6.29
N PRO A 119 -13.34 3.64 6.95
CA PRO A 119 -14.75 3.77 6.56
C PRO A 119 -15.20 5.23 6.41
N VAL A 120 -14.82 6.08 7.35
CA VAL A 120 -15.19 7.50 7.36
C VAL A 120 -14.52 8.25 6.20
N GLY A 121 -13.20 8.08 6.04
CA GLY A 121 -12.45 8.80 5.01
C GLY A 121 -12.73 8.32 3.59
N TRP A 122 -13.03 7.04 3.42
CA TRP A 122 -13.35 6.45 2.13
C TRP A 122 -14.85 6.51 1.80
N GLY A 123 -15.72 6.79 2.80
CA GLY A 123 -17.15 6.95 2.59
C GLY A 123 -17.89 5.64 2.31
N PHE A 124 -17.68 4.62 3.14
CA PHE A 124 -18.39 3.34 3.09
C PHE A 124 -18.85 2.90 4.50
N PRO A 125 -19.85 2.00 4.64
CA PRO A 125 -20.30 1.50 5.93
C PRO A 125 -19.21 0.75 6.69
N SER A 126 -19.06 0.99 8.00
CA SER A 126 -18.01 0.35 8.82
C SER A 126 -18.07 -1.19 8.83
N ALA A 127 -19.26 -1.76 8.65
CA ALA A 127 -19.46 -3.20 8.54
C ALA A 127 -18.73 -3.83 7.33
N ASP A 128 -18.48 -3.02 6.28
CA ASP A 128 -17.88 -3.46 5.01
C ASP A 128 -16.36 -3.40 5.02
N MET A 129 -15.71 -2.95 6.10
CA MET A 129 -14.28 -2.67 6.14
C MET A 129 -13.42 -3.89 5.71
N VAL A 130 -13.76 -5.08 6.18
CA VAL A 130 -13.00 -6.31 5.84
C VAL A 130 -13.19 -6.68 4.37
N ASP A 131 -14.40 -6.50 3.83
CA ASP A 131 -14.70 -6.80 2.43
C ASP A 131 -14.00 -5.81 1.50
N VAL A 132 -14.04 -4.51 1.80
CA VAL A 132 -13.29 -3.48 1.06
C VAL A 132 -11.78 -3.77 1.08
N ALA A 133 -11.24 -4.20 2.24
CA ALA A 133 -9.83 -4.59 2.37
C ALA A 133 -9.47 -5.87 1.60
N ARG A 134 -10.43 -6.73 1.28
CA ARG A 134 -10.26 -7.88 0.38
C ARG A 134 -10.40 -7.49 -1.08
N GLU A 135 -11.41 -6.69 -1.40
CA GLU A 135 -11.71 -6.26 -2.76
C GLU A 135 -10.55 -5.51 -3.39
N ILE A 136 -9.85 -4.64 -2.66
CA ILE A 136 -8.68 -3.92 -3.18
C ILE A 136 -7.57 -4.89 -3.64
N VAL A 137 -7.37 -6.01 -2.90
CA VAL A 137 -6.40 -7.06 -3.27
C VAL A 137 -6.92 -7.87 -4.45
N ASP A 138 -8.20 -8.24 -4.46
CA ASP A 138 -8.81 -9.03 -5.53
C ASP A 138 -8.88 -8.23 -6.85
N ALA A 139 -9.03 -6.92 -6.79
CA ALA A 139 -8.98 -6.01 -7.94
C ALA A 139 -7.54 -5.71 -8.42
N GLY A 140 -6.52 -6.20 -7.71
CA GLY A 140 -5.11 -5.97 -8.04
C GLY A 140 -4.60 -4.57 -7.71
N LEU A 141 -5.36 -3.73 -7.02
CA LEU A 141 -4.95 -2.38 -6.62
C LEU A 141 -4.07 -2.39 -5.37
N TRP A 142 -3.98 -3.52 -4.70
CA TRP A 142 -3.04 -3.83 -3.64
C TRP A 142 -2.49 -5.25 -3.82
N TYR A 143 -1.24 -5.49 -3.43
CA TYR A 143 -0.61 -6.79 -3.54
C TYR A 143 -0.09 -7.28 -2.18
N LEU A 144 -0.02 -8.58 -2.01
CA LEU A 144 0.53 -9.24 -0.82
C LEU A 144 1.89 -9.82 -1.20
N ALA A 145 2.96 -9.25 -0.66
CA ALA A 145 4.33 -9.61 -1.01
C ALA A 145 5.26 -9.56 0.21
N GLU A 146 6.40 -10.22 0.07
CA GLU A 146 7.53 -10.17 1.00
C GLU A 146 8.82 -9.97 0.22
N TYR A 147 9.74 -9.24 0.83
CA TYR A 147 11.12 -9.10 0.40
C TYR A 147 12.03 -9.45 1.57
N GLU A 148 12.99 -10.33 1.34
CA GLU A 148 14.08 -10.68 2.27
C GLU A 148 15.40 -10.18 1.68
N GLY A 149 16.09 -9.31 2.40
CA GLY A 149 17.32 -8.69 1.94
C GLY A 149 18.50 -9.66 1.85
N PRO A 150 19.61 -9.22 1.21
CA PRO A 150 20.81 -10.05 0.99
C PRO A 150 21.40 -10.63 2.26
N ALA A 151 21.30 -9.92 3.38
CA ALA A 151 21.80 -10.39 4.67
C ALA A 151 21.12 -11.67 5.19
N LEU A 152 19.85 -11.91 4.77
CA LEU A 152 19.09 -13.11 5.13
C LEU A 152 19.21 -14.21 4.08
N THR A 153 19.20 -13.83 2.80
CA THR A 153 19.10 -14.78 1.69
C THR A 153 20.46 -15.25 1.17
N GLY A 154 21.53 -14.48 1.42
CA GLY A 154 22.83 -14.67 0.77
C GLY A 154 22.84 -14.32 -0.73
N THR A 155 21.70 -13.87 -1.28
CA THR A 155 21.55 -13.50 -2.68
C THR A 155 21.81 -12.00 -2.85
N PRO A 156 22.65 -11.53 -3.79
CA PRO A 156 23.05 -10.12 -3.90
C PRO A 156 21.89 -9.12 -4.03
N GLY A 157 20.76 -9.51 -4.69
CA GLY A 157 19.55 -8.71 -4.81
C GLY A 157 18.52 -8.91 -3.70
N GLY A 158 18.74 -9.90 -2.81
CA GLY A 158 17.67 -10.37 -1.92
C GLY A 158 16.72 -11.33 -2.63
N ALA A 159 15.60 -11.65 -1.97
CA ALA A 159 14.55 -12.49 -2.51
C ALA A 159 13.19 -11.80 -2.37
N PHE A 160 12.42 -11.77 -3.43
CA PHE A 160 11.05 -11.28 -3.46
C PHE A 160 10.08 -12.45 -3.63
N ARG A 161 8.93 -12.36 -3.00
CA ARG A 161 7.86 -13.34 -3.13
C ARG A 161 6.50 -12.67 -3.15
N LEU A 162 5.70 -12.95 -4.16
CA LEU A 162 4.26 -12.68 -4.14
C LEU A 162 3.57 -13.78 -3.32
N ASN A 163 2.89 -13.41 -2.23
CA ASN A 163 2.10 -14.35 -1.44
C ASN A 163 0.77 -14.67 -2.12
N ARG A 164 0.33 -13.79 -3.03
CA ARG A 164 -0.83 -13.97 -3.90
C ARG A 164 -0.51 -13.41 -5.27
N ASP A 165 -0.44 -14.28 -6.27
CA ASP A 165 -0.32 -13.91 -7.70
C ASP A 165 -1.57 -14.40 -8.44
N PRO A 166 -2.62 -13.56 -8.57
CA PRO A 166 -3.84 -13.95 -9.24
C PRO A 166 -3.63 -14.04 -10.77
N LYS A 167 -4.22 -15.07 -11.38
CA LYS A 167 -4.22 -15.22 -12.85
C LYS A 167 -5.06 -14.14 -13.54
N SER A 168 -6.05 -13.58 -12.83
CA SER A 168 -6.93 -12.51 -13.31
C SER A 168 -7.41 -11.69 -12.13
N PHE A 169 -7.64 -10.40 -12.35
CA PHE A 169 -8.19 -9.49 -11.37
C PHE A 169 -9.71 -9.40 -11.48
N LYS A 170 -10.37 -9.15 -10.36
CA LYS A 170 -11.76 -8.71 -10.38
C LYS A 170 -11.85 -7.31 -11.01
N PRO A 171 -13.00 -6.95 -11.64
CA PRO A 171 -13.22 -5.59 -12.13
C PRO A 171 -13.03 -4.56 -11.03
N ILE A 172 -12.40 -3.42 -11.34
CA ILE A 172 -12.14 -2.36 -10.36
C ILE A 172 -13.39 -1.51 -10.05
N GLU A 173 -14.29 -1.39 -11.02
CA GLU A 173 -15.46 -0.50 -10.92
C GLU A 173 -16.34 -0.79 -9.70
N PRO A 174 -16.75 -2.04 -9.37
CA PRO A 174 -17.53 -2.33 -8.19
C PRO A 174 -16.83 -1.91 -6.88
N TYR A 175 -15.51 -2.10 -6.80
CA TYR A 175 -14.70 -1.67 -5.68
C TYR A 175 -14.68 -0.15 -5.52
N LEU A 176 -14.51 0.60 -6.62
CA LEU A 176 -14.48 2.06 -6.58
C LEU A 176 -15.87 2.64 -6.25
N ARG A 177 -16.93 2.09 -6.83
CA ARG A 177 -18.34 2.54 -6.58
C ARG A 177 -18.78 2.31 -5.13
N ARG A 178 -18.18 1.39 -4.41
CA ARG A 178 -18.47 1.16 -2.98
C ARG A 178 -18.01 2.33 -2.11
N GLN A 179 -17.14 3.21 -2.62
CA GLN A 179 -16.47 4.28 -1.87
C GLN A 179 -16.91 5.66 -2.34
N GLY A 180 -17.31 6.52 -1.40
CA GLY A 180 -17.74 7.89 -1.70
C GLY A 180 -16.60 8.83 -2.13
N ARG A 181 -15.36 8.37 -2.13
CA ARG A 181 -14.17 9.17 -2.51
C ARG A 181 -13.81 9.07 -4.00
N PHE A 182 -14.45 8.21 -4.77
CA PHE A 182 -14.22 8.07 -6.22
C PHE A 182 -15.43 8.51 -7.02
N SER A 183 -15.18 9.20 -8.12
CA SER A 183 -16.18 9.47 -9.16
C SER A 183 -16.09 8.33 -10.19
N ALA A 184 -16.70 7.19 -9.87
CA ALA A 184 -16.60 5.98 -10.69
C ALA A 184 -17.42 6.04 -12.01
N ASP A 185 -17.93 7.21 -12.36
CA ASP A 185 -18.72 7.41 -13.58
C ASP A 185 -17.89 7.87 -14.78
N ASP A 186 -16.60 8.22 -14.57
CA ASP A 186 -15.69 8.60 -15.64
C ASP A 186 -14.93 7.38 -16.17
N ALA A 187 -15.30 6.92 -17.37
CA ALA A 187 -14.66 5.78 -18.03
C ALA A 187 -13.16 6.01 -18.32
N ALA A 188 -12.76 7.28 -18.51
CA ALA A 188 -11.35 7.62 -18.73
C ALA A 188 -10.54 7.45 -17.45
N ASP A 189 -11.07 7.87 -16.30
CA ASP A 189 -10.41 7.66 -15.00
C ASP A 189 -10.32 6.18 -14.65
N LEU A 190 -11.36 5.39 -14.93
CA LEU A 190 -11.33 3.93 -14.74
C LEU A 190 -10.21 3.29 -15.58
N ALA A 191 -10.12 3.65 -16.87
CA ALA A 191 -9.08 3.11 -17.75
C ALA A 191 -7.65 3.49 -17.29
N LEU A 192 -7.47 4.69 -16.75
CA LEU A 192 -6.18 5.12 -16.19
C LEU A 192 -5.80 4.34 -14.93
N ILE A 193 -6.75 4.05 -14.04
CA ILE A 193 -6.53 3.24 -12.85
C ILE A 193 -6.18 1.80 -13.23
N GLU A 194 -6.91 1.21 -14.19
CA GLU A 194 -6.63 -0.15 -14.69
C GLU A 194 -5.23 -0.24 -15.32
N ARG A 195 -4.89 0.70 -16.17
CA ARG A 195 -3.58 0.77 -16.79
C ARG A 195 -2.46 0.87 -15.75
N ALA A 196 -2.60 1.76 -14.77
CA ALA A 196 -1.60 1.92 -13.71
C ALA A 196 -1.45 0.65 -12.87
N ARG A 197 -2.56 -0.08 -12.59
CA ARG A 197 -2.54 -1.41 -11.96
C ARG A 197 -1.72 -2.40 -12.80
N ASP A 198 -2.03 -2.52 -14.09
CA ASP A 198 -1.42 -3.50 -14.97
C ASP A 198 0.08 -3.21 -15.18
N GLU A 199 0.47 -1.94 -15.34
CA GLU A 199 1.86 -1.49 -15.38
C GLU A 199 2.60 -1.86 -14.07
N ARG A 200 1.96 -1.66 -12.91
CA ARG A 200 2.54 -2.03 -11.62
C ARG A 200 2.78 -3.53 -11.50
N TRP A 201 1.83 -4.36 -11.91
CA TRP A 201 1.96 -5.81 -11.87
C TRP A 201 3.00 -6.33 -12.86
N SER A 202 3.09 -5.76 -14.07
CA SER A 202 4.16 -6.09 -15.03
C SER A 202 5.53 -5.75 -14.43
N TYR A 203 5.70 -4.55 -13.89
CA TYR A 203 6.93 -4.15 -13.22
C TYR A 203 7.35 -5.10 -12.09
N MET A 204 6.41 -5.50 -11.24
CA MET A 204 6.72 -6.42 -10.13
C MET A 204 7.18 -7.79 -10.63
N ARG A 205 6.52 -8.35 -11.65
CA ARG A 205 6.87 -9.64 -12.23
C ARG A 205 8.20 -9.60 -12.99
N GLU A 206 8.51 -8.50 -13.65
CA GLU A 206 9.76 -8.32 -14.39
C GLU A 206 10.96 -8.03 -13.48
N THR A 207 10.74 -7.23 -12.43
CA THR A 207 11.82 -6.76 -11.55
C THR A 207 12.13 -7.75 -10.44
N TRP A 208 11.14 -8.44 -9.94
CA TRP A 208 11.22 -9.27 -8.75
C TRP A 208 10.87 -10.75 -8.99
N GLY A 209 10.35 -11.13 -10.18
CA GLY A 209 9.91 -12.48 -10.55
C GLY A 209 11.02 -13.46 -10.97
#